data_9e0ce1f7e9a46956f4c70399cb4e54e0
#
_entry.id   9e0ce1f7e9a46956f4c70399cb4e54e0
#
_cell.length_a   1.000
_cell.length_b   1.000
_cell.length_c   1.000
_cell.angle_alpha   90.00
_cell.angle_beta   90.00
_cell.angle_gamma   90.00
#
_symmetry.space_group_name_H-M   'P 1'
#
loop_
_entity.id
_entity.type
_entity.pdbx_description
1 polymer ?
#
loop_
_entity_poly.entity_id
_entity_poly.type
_entity_poly.pdbx_seq_one_letter_code
_entity_poly.pdbx_strand_id
1 'polypeptide(L)'
;MRITADSHLEPLLAPLPANEQGEEIGVVLEDSADYLRLEAEMMKVGSLQHQDVDWDTAETLAITMLSHKGKDLKVLGHLLHCLQHEGNGVRFALSLRLLTGCLEAWWALAYPFNGARGAKLRPRLFQQFTQRTLKLAAGLDFHNAEDEFLACRHSLEKLQTLAADKQLPADSLDELMRLLDEKQPNQNRAASASQGGDAS
;
A
#
# COMPACT_ATOMS: atom_id res chain seq x y z
N MET A 1 -10.33 12.71 5.18
CA MET A 1 -8.88 12.98 5.37
C MET A 1 -8.11 12.15 4.37
N ARG A 2 -7.10 12.72 3.74
CA ARG A 2 -6.22 12.00 2.80
C ARG A 2 -4.81 11.85 3.40
N ILE A 3 -4.17 10.73 3.13
CA ILE A 3 -2.79 10.50 3.52
C ILE A 3 -1.88 11.18 2.49
N THR A 4 -1.16 12.22 2.94
CA THR A 4 -0.25 13.02 2.09
C THR A 4 1.12 13.23 2.72
N ALA A 5 1.36 12.74 3.94
CA ALA A 5 2.62 12.89 4.66
C ALA A 5 2.86 11.70 5.59
N ASP A 6 4.12 11.47 5.96
CA ASP A 6 4.50 10.40 6.89
C ASP A 6 3.79 10.47 8.24
N SER A 7 3.57 11.69 8.75
CA SER A 7 2.86 11.88 10.02
C SER A 7 1.43 11.33 10.01
N HIS A 8 0.80 11.26 8.84
CA HIS A 8 -0.54 10.69 8.71
C HIS A 8 -0.57 9.17 8.90
N LEU A 9 0.57 8.49 8.83
CA LEU A 9 0.68 7.05 9.05
C LEU A 9 0.69 6.67 10.53
N GLU A 10 1.10 7.55 11.42
CA GLU A 10 1.26 7.27 12.85
C GLU A 10 0.00 6.69 13.50
N PRO A 11 -1.20 7.27 13.32
CA PRO A 11 -2.40 6.70 13.94
C PRO A 11 -2.76 5.31 13.43
N LEU A 12 -2.39 4.99 12.20
CA LEU A 12 -2.63 3.68 11.59
C LEU A 12 -1.73 2.59 12.18
N LEU A 13 -0.54 2.98 12.63
CA LEU A 13 0.47 2.09 13.19
C LEU A 13 0.40 1.98 14.71
N ALA A 14 -0.20 2.97 15.37
CA ALA A 14 -0.30 3.04 16.82
C ALA A 14 -1.16 1.88 17.38
N PRO A 15 -0.84 1.37 18.57
CA PRO A 15 -1.65 0.34 19.20
C PRO A 15 -3.07 0.82 19.48
N LEU A 16 -4.01 -0.11 19.48
CA LEU A 16 -5.40 0.08 19.86
C LEU A 16 -5.66 -0.59 21.22
N PRO A 17 -6.81 -0.32 21.85
CA PRO A 17 -7.18 -1.03 23.06
C PRO A 17 -7.10 -2.53 22.89
N ALA A 18 -6.61 -3.23 23.91
CA ALA A 18 -6.39 -4.66 23.87
C ALA A 18 -7.71 -5.42 23.72
N ASN A 19 -7.69 -6.48 22.90
CA ASN A 19 -8.79 -7.44 22.80
C ASN A 19 -8.78 -8.42 24.00
N GLU A 20 -9.67 -9.41 23.97
CA GLU A 20 -9.78 -10.41 25.05
C GLU A 20 -8.50 -11.23 25.24
N GLN A 21 -7.68 -11.36 24.21
CA GLN A 21 -6.38 -12.05 24.26
C GLN A 21 -5.23 -11.14 24.71
N GLY A 22 -5.50 -9.89 25.05
CA GLY A 22 -4.48 -8.92 25.43
C GLY A 22 -3.69 -8.33 24.26
N GLU A 23 -4.14 -8.55 23.04
CA GLU A 23 -3.49 -8.02 21.83
C GLU A 23 -4.02 -6.62 21.49
N GLU A 24 -3.12 -5.67 21.27
CA GLU A 24 -3.44 -4.24 21.09
C GLU A 24 -3.90 -3.91 19.66
N ILE A 25 -4.86 -4.68 19.15
CA ILE A 25 -5.37 -4.60 17.77
C ILE A 25 -6.86 -4.20 17.69
N GLY A 26 -7.47 -3.85 18.81
CA GLY A 26 -8.88 -3.45 18.82
C GLY A 26 -9.84 -4.61 18.61
N VAL A 27 -10.94 -4.34 17.94
CA VAL A 27 -12.05 -5.29 17.77
C VAL A 27 -12.18 -5.77 16.31
N VAL A 28 -12.88 -6.89 16.12
CA VAL A 28 -13.26 -7.41 14.79
C VAL A 28 -14.17 -6.41 14.09
N LEU A 29 -13.92 -6.13 12.82
CA LEU A 29 -14.62 -5.09 12.06
C LEU A 29 -15.70 -5.63 11.10
N GLU A 30 -15.71 -6.92 10.79
CA GLU A 30 -16.52 -7.52 9.72
C GLU A 30 -18.01 -7.21 9.80
N ASP A 31 -18.55 -7.04 11.01
CA ASP A 31 -19.98 -6.77 11.22
C ASP A 31 -20.27 -5.27 11.38
N SER A 32 -19.27 -4.40 11.32
CA SER A 32 -19.49 -2.97 11.48
C SER A 32 -20.07 -2.34 10.20
N ALA A 33 -20.92 -1.32 10.38
CA ALA A 33 -21.51 -0.58 9.25
C ALA A 33 -20.44 0.05 8.36
N ASP A 34 -19.37 0.59 8.95
CA ASP A 34 -18.28 1.22 8.21
C ASP A 34 -17.51 0.20 7.35
N TYR A 35 -17.28 -1.00 7.89
CA TYR A 35 -16.63 -2.07 7.14
C TYR A 35 -17.48 -2.50 5.92
N LEU A 36 -18.77 -2.73 6.13
CA LEU A 36 -19.70 -3.09 5.05
C LEU A 36 -19.79 -2.00 3.98
N ARG A 37 -19.79 -0.75 4.40
CA ARG A 37 -19.80 0.40 3.48
C ARG A 37 -18.51 0.48 2.66
N LEU A 38 -17.35 0.27 3.28
CA LEU A 38 -16.07 0.22 2.59
C LEU A 38 -16.03 -0.92 1.56
N GLU A 39 -16.45 -2.13 1.96
CA GLU A 39 -16.52 -3.29 1.07
C GLU A 39 -17.42 -3.00 -0.15
N ALA A 40 -18.59 -2.41 0.08
CA ALA A 40 -19.52 -2.06 -0.99
C ALA A 40 -18.90 -1.07 -1.98
N GLU A 41 -18.16 -0.09 -1.48
CA GLU A 41 -17.48 0.90 -2.33
C GLU A 41 -16.36 0.25 -3.16
N MET A 42 -15.56 -0.60 -2.54
CA MET A 42 -14.43 -1.26 -3.20
C MET A 42 -14.87 -2.34 -4.20
N MET A 43 -16.05 -2.92 -4.03
CA MET A 43 -16.63 -3.85 -5.01
C MET A 43 -16.94 -3.20 -6.36
N LYS A 44 -17.08 -1.89 -6.42
CA LYS A 44 -17.27 -1.15 -7.68
C LYS A 44 -16.01 -1.15 -8.55
N VAL A 45 -14.83 -1.32 -7.95
CA VAL A 45 -13.55 -1.33 -8.67
C VAL A 45 -13.54 -2.50 -9.67
N GLY A 46 -13.25 -2.19 -10.94
CA GLY A 46 -13.22 -3.19 -12.01
C GLY A 46 -14.60 -3.65 -12.50
N SER A 47 -15.68 -3.14 -11.92
CA SER A 47 -17.07 -3.39 -12.37
C SER A 47 -17.53 -2.33 -13.38
N LEU A 48 -18.78 -2.47 -13.85
CA LEU A 48 -19.43 -1.44 -14.68
C LEU A 48 -19.59 -0.11 -13.93
N GLN A 49 -19.52 -0.13 -12.60
CA GLN A 49 -19.62 1.05 -11.74
C GLN A 49 -18.25 1.63 -11.34
N HIS A 50 -17.17 1.22 -12.00
CA HIS A 50 -15.81 1.67 -11.67
C HIS A 50 -15.68 3.19 -11.62
N GLN A 51 -16.35 3.90 -12.51
CA GLN A 51 -16.34 5.36 -12.55
C GLN A 51 -17.02 6.00 -11.34
N ASP A 52 -17.88 5.25 -10.63
CA ASP A 52 -18.66 5.74 -9.50
C ASP A 52 -17.98 5.47 -8.15
N VAL A 53 -16.75 4.94 -8.14
CA VAL A 53 -16.01 4.68 -6.90
C VAL A 53 -15.71 6.01 -6.21
N ASP A 54 -16.18 6.13 -4.98
CA ASP A 54 -15.85 7.26 -4.09
C ASP A 54 -14.58 6.93 -3.30
N TRP A 55 -13.43 7.20 -3.91
CA TRP A 55 -12.13 6.91 -3.32
C TRP A 55 -11.88 7.69 -2.03
N ASP A 56 -12.35 8.92 -1.93
CA ASP A 56 -12.19 9.75 -0.73
C ASP A 56 -12.97 9.18 0.45
N THR A 57 -14.19 8.72 0.23
CA THR A 57 -14.98 8.03 1.26
C THR A 57 -14.31 6.72 1.67
N ALA A 58 -13.85 5.92 0.72
CA ALA A 58 -13.15 4.66 0.98
C ALA A 58 -11.90 4.88 1.83
N GLU A 59 -11.08 5.84 1.48
CA GLU A 59 -9.86 6.19 2.23
C GLU A 59 -10.19 6.64 3.65
N THR A 60 -11.16 7.53 3.81
CA THR A 60 -11.59 8.03 5.13
C THR A 60 -12.11 6.91 6.03
N LEU A 61 -12.94 6.02 5.50
CA LEU A 61 -13.44 4.86 6.24
C LEU A 61 -12.31 3.93 6.69
N ALA A 62 -11.37 3.62 5.79
CA ALA A 62 -10.24 2.77 6.11
C ALA A 62 -9.34 3.38 7.18
N ILE A 63 -9.01 4.66 7.07
CA ILE A 63 -8.20 5.39 8.05
C ILE A 63 -8.90 5.38 9.42
N THR A 64 -10.18 5.69 9.48
CA THR A 64 -10.94 5.74 10.73
C THR A 64 -10.96 4.37 11.42
N MET A 65 -11.21 3.32 10.67
CA MET A 65 -11.25 1.96 11.24
C MET A 65 -9.89 1.52 11.77
N LEU A 66 -8.83 1.67 11.00
CA LEU A 66 -7.47 1.26 11.41
C LEU A 66 -6.91 2.11 12.54
N SER A 67 -7.29 3.38 12.62
CA SER A 67 -6.80 4.32 13.65
C SER A 67 -7.54 4.19 14.97
N HIS A 68 -8.81 3.77 14.97
CA HIS A 68 -9.67 3.87 16.16
C HIS A 68 -10.43 2.61 16.53
N LYS A 69 -10.53 1.62 15.65
CA LYS A 69 -11.45 0.48 15.87
C LYS A 69 -10.77 -0.87 15.90
N GLY A 70 -10.04 -1.22 14.84
CA GLY A 70 -9.42 -2.53 14.75
C GLY A 70 -8.37 -2.63 13.65
N LYS A 71 -7.33 -3.42 13.88
CA LYS A 71 -6.30 -3.70 12.88
C LYS A 71 -6.77 -4.87 12.02
N ASP A 72 -7.12 -4.58 10.77
CA ASP A 72 -7.70 -5.53 9.82
C ASP A 72 -6.92 -5.51 8.50
N LEU A 73 -6.49 -6.68 8.04
CA LEU A 73 -5.66 -6.81 6.83
C LEU A 73 -6.42 -6.51 5.52
N LYS A 74 -7.72 -6.78 5.49
CA LYS A 74 -8.54 -6.45 4.32
C LYS A 74 -8.74 -4.95 4.20
N VAL A 75 -8.98 -4.28 5.32
CA VAL A 75 -9.07 -2.81 5.37
C VAL A 75 -7.74 -2.18 4.98
N LEU A 76 -6.62 -2.73 5.44
CA LEU A 76 -5.29 -2.31 5.00
C LEU A 76 -5.14 -2.42 3.49
N GLY A 77 -5.55 -3.55 2.90
CA GLY A 77 -5.50 -3.76 1.46
C GLY A 77 -6.28 -2.70 0.68
N HIS A 78 -7.47 -2.35 1.14
CA HIS A 78 -8.27 -1.29 0.54
C HIS A 78 -7.59 0.08 0.65
N LEU A 79 -6.98 0.38 1.79
CA LEU A 79 -6.24 1.64 1.98
C LEU A 79 -5.03 1.73 1.05
N LEU A 80 -4.26 0.66 0.92
CA LEU A 80 -3.15 0.60 -0.03
C LEU A 80 -3.63 0.88 -1.46
N HIS A 81 -4.77 0.32 -1.85
CA HIS A 81 -5.37 0.57 -3.15
C HIS A 81 -5.74 2.05 -3.34
N CYS A 82 -6.34 2.67 -2.33
CA CYS A 82 -6.64 4.11 -2.36
C CYS A 82 -5.39 4.96 -2.58
N LEU A 83 -4.28 4.60 -1.95
CA LEU A 83 -3.01 5.33 -2.08
C LEU A 83 -2.32 5.13 -3.44
N GLN A 84 -2.57 4.01 -4.10
CA GLN A 84 -1.83 3.60 -5.30
C GLN A 84 -2.57 3.86 -6.62
N HIS A 85 -3.89 3.94 -6.61
CA HIS A 85 -4.68 3.95 -7.86
C HIS A 85 -4.49 5.18 -8.73
N GLU A 86 -4.11 6.31 -8.16
CA GLU A 86 -3.97 7.59 -8.88
C GLU A 86 -2.67 7.72 -9.68
N GLY A 87 -1.69 6.84 -9.44
CA GLY A 87 -0.36 7.01 -10.01
C GLY A 87 0.42 8.19 -9.43
N ASN A 88 0.08 8.63 -8.22
CA ASN A 88 0.76 9.72 -7.53
C ASN A 88 1.98 9.19 -6.78
N GLY A 89 3.18 9.68 -7.13
CA GLY A 89 4.44 9.18 -6.59
C GLY A 89 4.59 9.37 -5.08
N VAL A 90 4.14 10.49 -4.53
CA VAL A 90 4.17 10.75 -3.07
C VAL A 90 3.30 9.72 -2.34
N ARG A 91 2.06 9.56 -2.76
CA ARG A 91 1.11 8.65 -2.13
C ARG A 91 1.50 7.18 -2.33
N PHE A 92 2.07 6.85 -3.49
CA PHE A 92 2.59 5.52 -3.75
C PHE A 92 3.73 5.15 -2.78
N ALA A 93 4.68 6.06 -2.58
CA ALA A 93 5.75 5.88 -1.59
C ALA A 93 5.19 5.71 -0.16
N LEU A 94 4.19 6.50 0.21
CA LEU A 94 3.51 6.38 1.50
C LEU A 94 2.82 5.02 1.67
N SER A 95 2.25 4.46 0.61
CA SER A 95 1.66 3.11 0.65
C SER A 95 2.70 2.04 0.99
N LEU A 96 3.89 2.13 0.42
CA LEU A 96 4.99 1.21 0.71
C LEU A 96 5.47 1.35 2.16
N ARG A 97 5.57 2.58 2.66
CA ARG A 97 5.92 2.85 4.06
C ARG A 97 4.84 2.36 5.03
N LEU A 98 3.58 2.53 4.67
CA LEU A 98 2.47 2.02 5.48
C LEU A 98 2.54 0.49 5.60
N LEU A 99 2.74 -0.21 4.50
CA LEU A 99 2.86 -1.67 4.52
C LEU A 99 4.06 -2.11 5.36
N THR A 100 5.20 -1.47 5.21
CA THR A 100 6.40 -1.72 6.04
C THR A 100 6.08 -1.53 7.53
N GLY A 101 5.45 -0.41 7.89
CA GLY A 101 5.08 -0.12 9.27
C GLY A 101 4.09 -1.13 9.85
N CYS A 102 3.11 -1.56 9.06
CA CYS A 102 2.15 -2.58 9.49
C CYS A 102 2.82 -3.94 9.72
N LEU A 103 3.76 -4.33 8.88
CA LEU A 103 4.54 -5.56 9.06
C LEU A 103 5.31 -5.55 10.38
N GLU A 104 5.85 -4.41 10.78
CA GLU A 104 6.58 -4.25 12.03
C GLU A 104 5.64 -4.18 13.24
N ALA A 105 4.51 -3.48 13.12
CA ALA A 105 3.68 -3.13 14.26
C ALA A 105 2.64 -4.20 14.62
N TRP A 106 1.85 -4.70 13.67
CA TRP A 106 0.69 -5.52 14.01
C TRP A 106 0.29 -6.56 12.96
N TRP A 107 1.00 -6.71 11.88
CA TRP A 107 0.66 -7.66 10.79
C TRP A 107 0.40 -9.08 11.29
N ALA A 108 1.24 -9.58 12.19
CA ALA A 108 1.16 -10.95 12.68
C ALA A 108 -0.07 -11.22 13.56
N LEU A 109 -0.66 -10.18 14.13
CA LEU A 109 -1.80 -10.28 15.05
C LEU A 109 -3.13 -9.90 14.41
N ALA A 110 -3.11 -9.18 13.29
CA ALA A 110 -4.27 -8.51 12.70
C ALA A 110 -5.40 -9.46 12.30
N TYR A 111 -6.62 -8.94 12.39
CA TYR A 111 -7.82 -9.61 11.89
C TYR A 111 -7.81 -9.65 10.35
N PRO A 112 -8.57 -10.53 9.72
CA PRO A 112 -9.39 -11.57 10.34
C PRO A 112 -8.63 -12.87 10.59
N PHE A 113 -7.35 -12.94 10.31
CA PHE A 113 -6.57 -14.17 10.25
C PHE A 113 -5.69 -14.35 11.48
N ASN A 114 -6.29 -14.41 12.66
CA ASN A 114 -5.57 -14.75 13.89
C ASN A 114 -5.34 -16.28 14.01
N GLY A 115 -4.33 -16.67 14.77
CA GLY A 115 -4.00 -18.07 15.03
C GLY A 115 -3.29 -18.79 13.88
N ALA A 116 -3.25 -20.13 13.95
CA ALA A 116 -2.52 -20.99 13.00
C ALA A 116 -3.02 -20.88 11.56
N ARG A 117 -4.34 -20.68 11.37
CA ARG A 117 -4.94 -20.47 10.05
C ARG A 117 -4.41 -19.19 9.41
N GLY A 118 -4.23 -18.15 10.19
CA GLY A 118 -3.70 -16.87 9.74
C GLY A 118 -2.26 -16.98 9.25
N ALA A 119 -1.44 -17.80 9.90
CA ALA A 119 -0.06 -17.99 9.48
C ALA A 119 0.08 -18.49 8.03
N LYS A 120 -0.90 -19.25 7.53
CA LYS A 120 -0.94 -19.71 6.13
C LYS A 120 -1.50 -18.67 5.17
N LEU A 121 -2.46 -17.87 5.63
CA LEU A 121 -3.19 -16.92 4.79
C LEU A 121 -2.45 -15.60 4.62
N ARG A 122 -1.67 -15.14 5.61
CA ARG A 122 -0.94 -13.88 5.55
C ARG A 122 0.06 -13.78 4.40
N PRO A 123 0.89 -14.80 4.12
CA PRO A 123 1.77 -14.73 2.95
C PRO A 123 1.02 -14.60 1.62
N ARG A 124 -0.12 -15.28 1.48
CA ARG A 124 -0.97 -15.17 0.28
C ARG A 124 -1.54 -13.77 0.13
N LEU A 125 -1.99 -13.20 1.23
CA LEU A 125 -2.55 -11.85 1.24
C LEU A 125 -1.47 -10.81 0.92
N PHE A 126 -0.28 -10.97 1.48
CA PHE A 126 0.87 -10.13 1.15
C PHE A 126 1.20 -10.20 -0.36
N GLN A 127 1.20 -11.40 -0.93
CA GLN A 127 1.41 -11.60 -2.36
C GLN A 127 0.35 -10.90 -3.20
N GLN A 128 -0.92 -10.99 -2.83
CA GLN A 128 -2.02 -10.29 -3.50
C GLN A 128 -1.82 -8.78 -3.46
N PHE A 129 -1.43 -8.23 -2.31
CA PHE A 129 -1.17 -6.81 -2.16
C PHE A 129 -0.02 -6.34 -3.06
N THR A 130 1.09 -7.08 -3.06
CA THR A 130 2.28 -6.70 -3.84
C THR A 130 2.09 -6.90 -5.34
N GLN A 131 1.32 -7.89 -5.78
CA GLN A 131 0.93 -8.07 -7.18
C GLN A 131 0.09 -6.89 -7.67
N ARG A 132 -0.87 -6.44 -6.88
CA ARG A 132 -1.67 -5.26 -7.22
C ARG A 132 -0.81 -3.99 -7.22
N THR A 133 0.06 -3.83 -6.24
CA THR A 133 1.01 -2.72 -6.19
C THR A 133 1.85 -2.64 -7.46
N LEU A 134 2.40 -3.76 -7.91
CA LEU A 134 3.15 -3.85 -9.16
C LEU A 134 2.31 -3.42 -10.36
N LYS A 135 1.09 -3.90 -10.45
CA LYS A 135 0.15 -3.55 -11.54
C LYS A 135 -0.15 -2.05 -11.57
N LEU A 136 -0.41 -1.46 -10.41
CA LEU A 136 -0.74 -0.04 -10.29
C LEU A 136 0.47 0.87 -10.52
N ALA A 137 1.68 0.37 -10.29
CA ALA A 137 2.92 1.11 -10.54
C ALA A 137 3.11 1.48 -12.01
N ALA A 138 2.46 0.78 -12.92
CA ALA A 138 2.50 1.11 -14.35
C ALA A 138 1.99 2.55 -14.63
N GLY A 139 1.11 3.07 -13.80
CA GLY A 139 0.57 4.44 -13.90
C GLY A 139 1.48 5.52 -13.34
N LEU A 140 2.61 5.17 -12.71
CA LEU A 140 3.56 6.16 -12.19
C LEU A 140 4.31 6.87 -13.31
N ASP A 141 4.46 8.17 -13.16
CA ASP A 141 5.27 9.01 -14.03
C ASP A 141 6.13 9.95 -13.15
N PHE A 142 7.45 9.84 -13.30
CA PHE A 142 8.40 10.62 -12.52
C PHE A 142 9.05 11.75 -13.33
N HIS A 143 8.42 12.16 -14.43
CA HIS A 143 8.93 13.28 -15.22
C HIS A 143 9.04 14.55 -14.36
N ASN A 144 10.24 15.10 -14.25
CA ASN A 144 10.57 16.24 -13.37
C ASN A 144 10.19 16.00 -11.89
N ALA A 145 10.16 14.75 -11.44
CA ALA A 145 9.79 14.36 -10.07
C ALA A 145 10.82 13.38 -9.48
N GLU A 146 12.10 13.78 -9.51
CA GLU A 146 13.19 12.94 -9.00
C GLU A 146 13.03 12.62 -7.51
N ASP A 147 12.58 13.58 -6.71
CA ASP A 147 12.36 13.37 -5.28
C ASP A 147 11.30 12.30 -5.02
N GLU A 148 10.23 12.28 -5.80
CA GLU A 148 9.19 11.24 -5.70
C GLU A 148 9.72 9.88 -6.12
N PHE A 149 10.52 9.83 -7.18
CA PHE A 149 11.18 8.60 -7.63
C PHE A 149 12.07 8.03 -6.53
N LEU A 150 12.94 8.85 -5.94
CA LEU A 150 13.84 8.44 -4.86
C LEU A 150 13.06 7.99 -3.62
N ALA A 151 11.98 8.67 -3.27
CA ALA A 151 11.11 8.28 -2.16
C ALA A 151 10.48 6.90 -2.39
N CYS A 152 9.97 6.63 -3.58
CA CYS A 152 9.42 5.32 -3.95
C CYS A 152 10.49 4.23 -3.89
N ARG A 153 11.65 4.48 -4.48
CA ARG A 153 12.75 3.52 -4.52
C ARG A 153 13.26 3.18 -3.12
N HIS A 154 13.50 4.19 -2.31
CA HIS A 154 13.97 4.00 -0.92
C HIS A 154 12.94 3.25 -0.06
N SER A 155 11.67 3.62 -0.19
CA SER A 155 10.58 2.96 0.54
C SER A 155 10.44 1.50 0.13
N LEU A 156 10.63 1.20 -1.16
CA LEU A 156 10.60 -0.17 -1.67
C LEU A 156 11.79 -1.00 -1.17
N GLU A 157 12.99 -0.43 -1.11
CA GLU A 157 14.17 -1.12 -0.56
C GLU A 157 13.94 -1.57 0.88
N LYS A 158 13.37 -0.70 1.70
CA LYS A 158 13.02 -1.04 3.09
C LYS A 158 12.01 -2.16 3.16
N LEU A 159 10.99 -2.10 2.33
CA LEU A 159 9.95 -3.15 2.28
C LEU A 159 10.53 -4.49 1.83
N GLN A 160 11.41 -4.50 0.81
CA GLN A 160 12.09 -5.70 0.36
C GLN A 160 12.92 -6.34 1.48
N THR A 161 13.69 -5.55 2.19
CA THR A 161 14.52 -6.01 3.31
C THR A 161 13.66 -6.66 4.39
N LEU A 162 12.58 -6.00 4.79
CA LEU A 162 11.68 -6.51 5.82
C LEU A 162 10.92 -7.77 5.36
N ALA A 163 10.47 -7.80 4.11
CA ALA A 163 9.81 -8.98 3.56
C ALA A 163 10.74 -10.20 3.54
N ALA A 164 12.01 -10.02 3.19
CA ALA A 164 13.02 -11.07 3.25
C ALA A 164 13.24 -11.58 4.68
N ASP A 165 13.37 -10.68 5.65
CA ASP A 165 13.51 -11.03 7.06
C ASP A 165 12.32 -11.84 7.60
N LYS A 166 11.12 -11.54 7.11
CA LYS A 166 9.88 -12.23 7.51
C LYS A 166 9.53 -13.41 6.60
N GLN A 167 10.38 -13.74 5.65
CA GLN A 167 10.18 -14.85 4.70
C GLN A 167 8.88 -14.75 3.91
N LEU A 168 8.50 -13.53 3.53
CA LEU A 168 7.34 -13.26 2.71
C LEU A 168 7.68 -13.33 1.21
N PRO A 169 6.68 -13.63 0.33
CA PRO A 169 6.92 -13.66 -1.12
C PRO A 169 7.41 -12.30 -1.63
N ALA A 170 8.55 -12.26 -2.30
CA ALA A 170 9.22 -11.03 -2.72
C ALA A 170 9.25 -10.83 -4.25
N ASP A 171 8.74 -11.77 -5.06
CA ASP A 171 8.86 -11.73 -6.52
C ASP A 171 8.28 -10.44 -7.12
N SER A 172 7.09 -10.02 -6.67
CA SER A 172 6.45 -8.81 -7.17
C SER A 172 7.21 -7.54 -6.74
N LEU A 173 7.83 -7.54 -5.56
CA LEU A 173 8.65 -6.41 -5.10
C LEU A 173 9.93 -6.29 -5.93
N ASP A 174 10.53 -7.40 -6.32
CA ASP A 174 11.73 -7.40 -7.16
C ASP A 174 11.40 -6.89 -8.58
N GLU A 175 10.26 -7.31 -9.13
CA GLU A 175 9.77 -6.79 -10.40
C GLU A 175 9.43 -5.30 -10.31
N LEU A 176 8.84 -4.86 -9.21
CA LEU A 176 8.55 -3.46 -8.97
C LEU A 176 9.83 -2.62 -8.94
N MET A 177 10.90 -3.12 -8.32
CA MET A 177 12.18 -2.42 -8.31
C MET A 177 12.73 -2.26 -9.74
N ARG A 178 12.67 -3.30 -10.56
CA ARG A 178 13.07 -3.22 -11.98
C ARG A 178 12.23 -2.20 -12.74
N LEU A 179 10.92 -2.19 -12.52
CA LEU A 179 10.02 -1.22 -13.16
C LEU A 179 10.35 0.21 -12.75
N LEU A 180 10.61 0.45 -11.45
CA LEU A 180 11.01 1.78 -10.98
C LEU A 180 12.33 2.23 -11.62
N ASP A 181 13.31 1.34 -11.71
CA ASP A 181 14.60 1.66 -12.33
C ASP A 181 14.45 2.03 -13.81
N GLU A 182 13.52 1.40 -14.53
CA GLU A 182 13.19 1.77 -15.92
C GLU A 182 12.53 3.16 -16.02
N LYS A 183 11.88 3.62 -14.96
CA LYS A 183 11.20 4.93 -14.89
C LYS A 183 12.11 6.05 -14.34
N GLN A 184 13.38 5.79 -14.12
CA GLN A 184 14.33 6.75 -13.55
C GLN A 184 14.45 8.01 -14.43
N PRO A 185 14.19 9.22 -13.87
CA PRO A 185 14.16 10.46 -14.66
C PRO A 185 15.45 10.78 -15.41
N ASN A 186 16.61 10.47 -14.82
CA ASN A 186 17.93 10.79 -15.40
C ASN A 186 18.29 9.94 -16.62
N GLN A 187 17.80 8.68 -16.73
CA GLN A 187 18.02 7.84 -17.88
C GLN A 187 17.29 8.38 -19.11
N ASN A 188 16.11 8.93 -18.93
CA ASN A 188 15.32 9.53 -20.01
C ASN A 188 15.98 10.80 -20.54
N ARG A 189 16.69 11.57 -19.70
CA ARG A 189 17.46 12.74 -20.13
C ARG A 189 18.68 12.36 -20.98
N ALA A 190 19.40 11.31 -20.58
CA ALA A 190 20.54 10.81 -21.33
C ALA A 190 20.14 10.27 -22.72
N ALA A 191 19.01 9.58 -22.81
CA ALA A 191 18.50 9.07 -24.09
C ALA A 191 18.04 10.19 -25.02
N SER A 192 17.43 11.27 -24.52
CA SER A 192 17.03 12.42 -25.31
C SER A 192 18.21 13.29 -25.75
N ALA A 193 19.28 13.36 -24.94
CA ALA A 193 20.49 14.08 -25.28
C ALA A 193 21.31 13.36 -26.36
N SER A 194 21.29 12.03 -26.43
CA SER A 194 21.97 11.26 -27.46
C SER A 194 21.27 11.30 -28.82
N GLN A 195 20.00 11.63 -28.88
CA GLN A 195 19.23 11.78 -30.13
C GLN A 195 19.34 13.19 -30.73
N GLY A 196 19.80 14.16 -29.97
CA GLY A 196 19.97 15.55 -30.43
C GLY A 196 21.33 15.88 -30.99
N GLY A 197 22.26 14.92 -31.09
CA GLY A 197 23.66 15.15 -31.48
C GLY A 197 24.02 14.89 -32.92
N ASP A 198 23.06 14.53 -33.79
CA ASP A 198 23.37 14.19 -35.17
C ASP A 198 22.53 15.01 -36.17
N ALA A 199 22.72 16.33 -36.11
CA ALA A 199 22.20 17.27 -37.08
C ALA A 199 23.27 18.33 -37.38
N SER A 200 24.25 17.99 -38.18
CA SER A 200 25.15 18.94 -38.85
C SER A 200 25.45 18.49 -40.24
#